data_dcc99649c05239365b798fc5aa1a2145
#
_entry.id   dcc99649c05239365b798fc5aa1a2145
#
_cell.length_a   1.000
_cell.length_b   1.000
_cell.length_c   1.000
_cell.angle_alpha   90.00
_cell.angle_beta   90.00
_cell.angle_gamma   90.00
#
_symmetry.space_group_name_H-M   'P 1'
#
loop_
_entity.id
_entity.type
_entity.pdbx_description
1 polymer ?
#
loop_
_entity_poly.entity_id
_entity_poly.type
_entity_poly.pdbx_seq_one_letter_code
_entity_poly.pdbx_strand_id
1 'polypeptide(L)'
;MGAESLVAGLAIIGIVIVVSALLSGLVDRSGLPQVAVFIFIGAALGPAGFGVFDMTLTSPVLRVVATLSLTMVLFTDAVTLNIKEVRRRAGLAFRMLGPGTILCAALTALVAWWLLGIPPALAAILGAALASTDPVLLRGLLRRRDISLVTRQALQLESGLNDVVLLPIVVVAIFLSGQHELPSASFPKIGFGLFILGPGAGIAIGLMAVAALDLIRKRIGVRRDYESLYSLGVALSAYAAAEAVHGSGFLSAFAAGITIAALDVELCDCFIEYGGVTAEMLLLFTFVIFGSSLIWTGFYGLDTRTVIFAAFAILIRVPVYLISMIGSDVDKHGRLLIAWFGPSGLSSLLLILLPVFAGVPGSDQLFRICALIVLISVVVHGSTPMLFARLLGQHEPEAPPKPEAPNEPRPLPVLELVQPTGTQSITLEELDQLQKSGEQVILLDVRTERSRDTSDSQAEGSIRMPPENVVMQARELALPKEAWLIAYCA
;
A
#
# COMPACT_ATOMS: atom_id res chain seq x y z
N MET A 1 -0.81 -1.78 32.41
CA MET A 1 0.43 -2.22 31.74
C MET A 1 1.56 -1.96 32.72
N GLY A 2 2.33 -2.98 33.12
CA GLY A 2 3.49 -2.79 33.99
C GLY A 2 4.58 -1.99 33.25
N ALA A 3 5.46 -1.30 33.97
CA ALA A 3 6.57 -0.53 33.37
C ALA A 3 7.43 -1.38 32.43
N GLU A 4 7.62 -2.66 32.75
CA GLU A 4 8.37 -3.62 31.91
C GLU A 4 7.75 -3.86 30.54
N SER A 5 6.42 -3.96 30.43
CA SER A 5 5.71 -4.13 29.15
C SER A 5 5.78 -2.89 28.27
N LEU A 6 5.85 -1.70 28.85
CA LEU A 6 6.02 -0.44 28.12
C LEU A 6 7.46 -0.35 27.55
N VAL A 7 8.46 -0.67 28.37
CA VAL A 7 9.87 -0.66 27.93
C VAL A 7 10.11 -1.65 26.80
N ALA A 8 9.58 -2.88 26.93
CA ALA A 8 9.67 -3.88 25.86
C ALA A 8 8.98 -3.40 24.57
N GLY A 9 7.80 -2.79 24.67
CA GLY A 9 7.11 -2.21 23.51
C GLY A 9 7.91 -1.13 22.80
N LEU A 10 8.49 -0.19 23.56
CA LEU A 10 9.34 0.87 22.99
C LEU A 10 10.63 0.31 22.35
N ALA A 11 11.24 -0.72 22.97
CA ALA A 11 12.42 -1.37 22.42
C ALA A 11 12.10 -2.02 21.06
N ILE A 12 10.96 -2.71 20.96
CA ILE A 12 10.52 -3.35 19.71
C ILE A 12 10.31 -2.29 18.63
N ILE A 13 9.57 -1.22 18.93
CA ILE A 13 9.34 -0.14 17.97
C ILE A 13 10.66 0.44 17.49
N GLY A 14 11.59 0.74 18.40
CA GLY A 14 12.90 1.27 18.07
C GLY A 14 13.72 0.30 17.20
N ILE A 15 13.78 -0.98 17.56
CA ILE A 15 14.49 -2.01 16.79
C ILE A 15 13.91 -2.14 15.39
N VAL A 16 12.58 -2.21 15.26
CA VAL A 16 11.92 -2.35 13.95
C VAL A 16 12.22 -1.14 13.06
N ILE A 17 12.14 0.08 13.58
CA ILE A 17 12.45 1.30 12.82
C ILE A 17 13.91 1.28 12.34
N VAL A 18 14.86 1.00 13.24
CA VAL A 18 16.29 0.96 12.90
C VAL A 18 16.58 -0.13 11.88
N VAL A 19 16.05 -1.34 12.09
CA VAL A 19 16.25 -2.47 11.18
C VAL A 19 15.60 -2.23 9.83
N SER A 20 14.39 -1.64 9.79
CA SER A 20 13.74 -1.24 8.53
C SER A 20 14.59 -0.28 7.72
N ALA A 21 15.10 0.77 8.38
CA ALA A 21 15.94 1.76 7.73
C ALA A 21 17.25 1.17 7.20
N LEU A 22 17.92 0.33 8.00
CA LEU A 22 19.20 -0.28 7.63
C LEU A 22 19.06 -1.36 6.56
N LEU A 23 18.00 -2.16 6.61
CA LEU A 23 17.78 -3.27 5.69
C LEU A 23 17.06 -2.87 4.40
N SER A 24 16.47 -1.69 4.32
CA SER A 24 15.71 -1.25 3.14
C SER A 24 16.52 -1.42 1.85
N GLY A 25 17.75 -0.91 1.79
CA GLY A 25 18.62 -1.03 0.63
C GLY A 25 19.14 -2.47 0.38
N LEU A 26 19.28 -3.29 1.41
CA LEU A 26 19.68 -4.69 1.27
C LEU A 26 18.53 -5.54 0.72
N VAL A 27 17.33 -5.31 1.21
CA VAL A 27 16.11 -6.00 0.77
C VAL A 27 15.84 -5.67 -0.70
N ASP A 28 15.91 -4.41 -1.09
CA ASP A 28 15.72 -4.00 -2.49
C ASP A 28 16.73 -4.66 -3.45
N ARG A 29 17.96 -4.92 -3.00
CA ARG A 29 19.01 -5.57 -3.79
C ARG A 29 18.98 -7.09 -3.76
N SER A 30 18.50 -7.69 -2.67
CA SER A 30 18.53 -9.15 -2.49
C SER A 30 17.43 -9.89 -3.25
N GLY A 31 16.39 -9.18 -3.71
CA GLY A 31 15.21 -9.79 -4.32
C GLY A 31 14.36 -10.60 -3.34
N LEU A 32 14.70 -10.56 -2.04
CA LEU A 32 13.88 -11.20 -1.01
C LEU A 32 12.63 -10.34 -0.74
N PRO A 33 11.46 -10.96 -0.54
CA PRO A 33 10.29 -10.21 -0.12
C PRO A 33 10.54 -9.55 1.24
N GLN A 34 10.39 -8.22 1.29
CA GLN A 34 10.55 -7.44 2.52
C GLN A 34 9.77 -8.03 3.69
N VAL A 35 8.55 -8.46 3.43
CA VAL A 35 7.65 -9.13 4.38
C VAL A 35 8.29 -10.36 5.04
N ALA A 36 8.95 -11.22 4.26
CA ALA A 36 9.61 -12.41 4.78
C ALA A 36 10.72 -12.06 5.78
N VAL A 37 11.51 -11.03 5.49
CA VAL A 37 12.58 -10.55 6.38
C VAL A 37 11.99 -10.11 7.73
N PHE A 38 10.89 -9.36 7.73
CA PHE A 38 10.26 -8.88 8.98
C PHE A 38 9.58 -10.00 9.77
N ILE A 39 8.99 -11.00 9.11
CA ILE A 39 8.51 -12.22 9.78
C ILE A 39 9.67 -12.95 10.47
N PHE A 40 10.83 -13.08 9.81
CA PHE A 40 12.00 -13.74 10.42
C PHE A 40 12.59 -12.93 11.57
N ILE A 41 12.63 -11.60 11.49
CA ILE A 41 13.01 -10.73 12.59
C ILE A 41 12.06 -10.96 13.78
N GLY A 42 10.76 -11.02 13.52
CA GLY A 42 9.76 -11.35 14.52
C GLY A 42 10.02 -12.70 15.17
N ALA A 43 10.29 -13.75 14.39
CA ALA A 43 10.63 -15.07 14.89
C ALA A 43 11.89 -15.06 15.76
N ALA A 44 12.91 -14.30 15.37
CA ALA A 44 14.14 -14.17 16.16
C ALA A 44 13.89 -13.45 17.50
N LEU A 45 13.05 -12.43 17.53
CA LEU A 45 12.69 -11.68 18.74
C LEU A 45 11.65 -12.39 19.62
N GLY A 46 10.90 -13.32 19.04
CA GLY A 46 9.86 -14.09 19.71
C GLY A 46 10.36 -15.19 20.64
N PRO A 47 9.43 -15.99 21.20
CA PRO A 47 9.73 -17.06 22.15
C PRO A 47 10.66 -18.15 21.60
N ALA A 48 10.64 -18.39 20.30
CA ALA A 48 11.50 -19.37 19.64
C ALA A 48 12.95 -18.89 19.44
N GLY A 49 13.20 -17.57 19.57
CA GLY A 49 14.51 -16.96 19.42
C GLY A 49 15.02 -16.35 20.73
N PHE A 50 15.14 -15.04 20.77
CA PHE A 50 15.68 -14.31 21.94
C PHE A 50 14.67 -14.16 23.09
N GLY A 51 13.38 -14.48 22.89
CA GLY A 51 12.36 -14.39 23.93
C GLY A 51 12.10 -12.95 24.43
N VAL A 52 12.35 -11.96 23.59
CA VAL A 52 12.18 -10.52 23.95
C VAL A 52 10.71 -10.21 24.23
N PHE A 53 9.80 -10.82 23.48
CA PHE A 53 8.36 -10.67 23.69
C PHE A 53 7.60 -11.89 23.17
N ASP A 54 6.44 -12.12 23.78
CA ASP A 54 5.45 -13.10 23.33
C ASP A 54 4.09 -12.39 23.15
N MET A 55 3.50 -12.57 21.98
CA MET A 55 2.24 -11.94 21.61
C MET A 55 1.15 -12.99 21.44
N THR A 56 0.00 -12.71 22.04
CA THR A 56 -1.20 -13.51 21.89
C THR A 56 -2.23 -12.77 21.01
N LEU A 57 -3.17 -13.51 20.41
CA LEU A 57 -4.26 -12.93 19.60
C LEU A 57 -5.14 -11.96 20.37
N THR A 58 -5.20 -12.10 21.69
CA THR A 58 -5.99 -11.24 22.59
C THR A 58 -5.21 -10.05 23.14
N SER A 59 -3.94 -9.88 22.74
CA SER A 59 -3.08 -8.78 23.21
C SER A 59 -3.68 -7.41 22.84
N PRO A 60 -3.84 -6.49 23.82
CA PRO A 60 -4.26 -5.11 23.53
C PRO A 60 -3.29 -4.37 22.59
N VAL A 61 -2.00 -4.67 22.67
CA VAL A 61 -0.98 -4.08 21.78
C VAL A 61 -1.22 -4.50 20.34
N LEU A 62 -1.46 -5.79 20.10
CA LEU A 62 -1.79 -6.30 18.77
C LEU A 62 -3.04 -5.60 18.22
N ARG A 63 -4.09 -5.45 19.05
CA ARG A 63 -5.32 -4.76 18.63
C ARG A 63 -5.04 -3.33 18.19
N VAL A 64 -4.31 -2.56 19.00
CA VAL A 64 -3.98 -1.16 18.68
C VAL A 64 -3.16 -1.07 17.39
N VAL A 65 -2.09 -1.85 17.29
CA VAL A 65 -1.21 -1.83 16.12
C VAL A 65 -1.96 -2.26 14.85
N ALA A 66 -2.73 -3.34 14.91
CA ALA A 66 -3.51 -3.81 13.77
C ALA A 66 -4.58 -2.77 13.33
N THR A 67 -5.25 -2.13 14.29
CA THR A 67 -6.23 -1.08 13.99
C THR A 67 -5.56 0.13 13.33
N LEU A 68 -4.44 0.60 13.86
CA LEU A 68 -3.69 1.70 13.28
C LEU A 68 -3.19 1.35 11.88
N SER A 69 -2.61 0.15 11.71
CA SER A 69 -2.09 -0.31 10.42
C SER A 69 -3.19 -0.36 9.37
N LEU A 70 -4.31 -1.02 9.66
CA LEU A 70 -5.41 -1.13 8.70
C LEU A 70 -6.03 0.24 8.37
N THR A 71 -6.21 1.10 9.39
CA THR A 71 -6.73 2.46 9.19
C THR A 71 -5.83 3.27 8.26
N MET A 72 -4.51 3.25 8.51
CA MET A 72 -3.55 4.00 7.70
C MET A 72 -3.43 3.43 6.28
N VAL A 73 -3.40 2.11 6.13
CA VAL A 73 -3.35 1.47 4.80
C VAL A 73 -4.56 1.86 3.97
N LEU A 74 -5.78 1.67 4.51
CA LEU A 74 -7.01 2.01 3.80
C LEU A 74 -7.09 3.50 3.43
N PHE A 75 -6.69 4.39 4.35
CA PHE A 75 -6.66 5.83 4.08
C PHE A 75 -5.64 6.17 2.99
N THR A 76 -4.41 5.66 3.09
CA THR A 76 -3.33 5.96 2.15
C THR A 76 -3.62 5.40 0.77
N ASP A 77 -4.12 4.17 0.68
CA ASP A 77 -4.55 3.58 -0.59
C ASP A 77 -5.64 4.43 -1.26
N ALA A 78 -6.60 4.91 -0.46
CA ALA A 78 -7.66 5.78 -0.96
C ALA A 78 -7.16 7.15 -1.46
N VAL A 79 -6.26 7.79 -0.72
CA VAL A 79 -5.69 9.11 -1.11
C VAL A 79 -4.84 9.02 -2.37
N THR A 80 -4.12 7.92 -2.55
CA THR A 80 -3.25 7.72 -3.72
C THR A 80 -4.00 7.29 -4.97
N LEU A 81 -5.30 7.00 -4.87
CA LEU A 81 -6.12 6.62 -6.02
C LEU A 81 -6.29 7.79 -7.01
N ASN A 82 -5.90 7.57 -8.24
CA ASN A 82 -6.24 8.47 -9.32
C ASN A 82 -7.70 8.26 -9.76
N ILE A 83 -8.61 9.06 -9.18
CA ILE A 83 -10.05 8.96 -9.44
C ILE A 83 -10.38 9.13 -10.93
N LYS A 84 -9.67 10.00 -11.66
CA LYS A 84 -9.85 10.20 -13.10
C LYS A 84 -9.54 8.91 -13.88
N GLU A 85 -8.45 8.23 -13.51
CA GLU A 85 -8.06 6.98 -14.14
C GLU A 85 -9.00 5.81 -13.78
N VAL A 86 -9.42 5.71 -12.49
CA VAL A 86 -10.44 4.75 -12.06
C VAL A 86 -11.71 4.92 -12.88
N ARG A 87 -12.18 6.16 -13.07
CA ARG A 87 -13.37 6.47 -13.86
C ARG A 87 -13.17 6.12 -15.34
N ARG A 88 -12.00 6.41 -15.90
CA ARG A 88 -11.67 6.07 -17.29
C ARG A 88 -11.68 4.57 -17.52
N ARG A 89 -11.24 3.77 -16.52
CA ARG A 89 -11.16 2.31 -16.56
C ARG A 89 -12.22 1.61 -15.70
N ALA A 90 -13.35 2.28 -15.46
CA ALA A 90 -14.41 1.76 -14.60
C ALA A 90 -14.88 0.35 -14.99
N GLY A 91 -14.91 0.03 -16.29
CA GLY A 91 -15.26 -1.30 -16.79
C GLY A 91 -14.25 -2.39 -16.36
N LEU A 92 -12.95 -2.08 -16.35
CA LEU A 92 -11.91 -3.00 -15.89
C LEU A 92 -11.97 -3.14 -14.36
N ALA A 93 -12.04 -2.02 -13.63
CA ALA A 93 -12.18 -2.02 -12.17
C ALA A 93 -13.41 -2.84 -11.73
N PHE A 94 -14.56 -2.63 -12.37
CA PHE A 94 -15.77 -3.39 -12.06
C PHE A 94 -15.58 -4.90 -12.30
N ARG A 95 -14.94 -5.33 -13.40
CA ARG A 95 -14.69 -6.75 -13.69
C ARG A 95 -13.76 -7.38 -12.67
N MET A 96 -12.77 -6.64 -12.17
CA MET A 96 -11.81 -7.16 -11.20
C MET A 96 -12.42 -7.22 -9.80
N LEU A 97 -13.02 -6.14 -9.34
CA LEU A 97 -13.59 -6.05 -7.98
C LEU A 97 -14.93 -6.78 -7.84
N GLY A 98 -15.81 -6.69 -8.84
CA GLY A 98 -17.08 -7.38 -8.84
C GLY A 98 -16.89 -8.89 -9.04
N PRO A 99 -16.95 -9.38 -10.30
CA PRO A 99 -16.85 -10.81 -10.54
C PRO A 99 -15.49 -11.39 -10.12
N GLY A 100 -14.37 -10.66 -10.24
CA GLY A 100 -13.06 -11.16 -9.84
C GLY A 100 -12.97 -11.41 -8.34
N THR A 101 -12.95 -10.34 -7.55
CA THR A 101 -12.74 -10.42 -6.08
C THR A 101 -13.91 -11.10 -5.37
N ILE A 102 -15.16 -10.71 -5.70
CA ILE A 102 -16.33 -11.28 -5.01
C ILE A 102 -16.49 -12.76 -5.28
N LEU A 103 -16.28 -13.21 -6.53
CA LEU A 103 -16.38 -14.63 -6.87
C LEU A 103 -15.24 -15.44 -6.24
N CYS A 104 -14.02 -14.89 -6.17
CA CYS A 104 -12.92 -15.52 -5.43
C CYS A 104 -13.29 -15.69 -3.95
N ALA A 105 -13.78 -14.65 -3.30
CA ALA A 105 -14.22 -14.70 -1.91
C ALA A 105 -15.33 -15.73 -1.70
N ALA A 106 -16.36 -15.73 -2.56
CA ALA A 106 -17.49 -16.63 -2.48
C ALA A 106 -17.10 -18.11 -2.70
N LEU A 107 -16.27 -18.40 -3.70
CA LEU A 107 -15.80 -19.77 -3.96
C LEU A 107 -14.88 -20.28 -2.86
N THR A 108 -13.98 -19.42 -2.36
CA THR A 108 -13.12 -19.75 -1.20
C THR A 108 -13.97 -20.02 0.04
N ALA A 109 -14.98 -19.20 0.31
CA ALA A 109 -15.93 -19.41 1.40
C ALA A 109 -16.71 -20.71 1.24
N LEU A 110 -17.21 -21.01 0.03
CA LEU A 110 -17.96 -22.22 -0.25
C LEU A 110 -17.11 -23.48 0.02
N VAL A 111 -15.85 -23.48 -0.44
CA VAL A 111 -14.95 -24.63 -0.22
C VAL A 111 -14.54 -24.72 1.26
N ALA A 112 -14.32 -23.59 1.94
CA ALA A 112 -14.08 -23.58 3.39
C ALA A 112 -15.26 -24.21 4.16
N TRP A 113 -16.48 -23.80 3.85
CA TRP A 113 -17.67 -24.38 4.45
C TRP A 113 -17.80 -25.89 4.19
N TRP A 114 -17.63 -26.31 2.93
CA TRP A 114 -17.79 -27.71 2.53
C TRP A 114 -16.66 -28.61 3.02
N LEU A 115 -15.39 -28.20 2.84
CA LEU A 115 -14.21 -29.02 3.09
C LEU A 115 -13.77 -29.01 4.56
N LEU A 116 -13.79 -27.82 5.19
CA LEU A 116 -13.37 -27.63 6.57
C LEU A 116 -14.52 -27.81 7.57
N GLY A 117 -15.77 -27.80 7.10
CA GLY A 117 -16.95 -27.98 7.96
C GLY A 117 -17.21 -26.81 8.91
N ILE A 118 -16.66 -25.62 8.62
CA ILE A 118 -16.87 -24.43 9.45
C ILE A 118 -18.20 -23.75 9.12
N PRO A 119 -18.82 -23.04 10.09
CA PRO A 119 -20.08 -22.33 9.86
C PRO A 119 -20.04 -21.37 8.67
N PRO A 120 -21.15 -21.17 7.93
CA PRO A 120 -21.14 -20.33 6.72
C PRO A 120 -20.66 -18.90 6.94
N ALA A 121 -21.01 -18.29 8.09
CA ALA A 121 -20.54 -16.94 8.43
C ALA A 121 -19.01 -16.89 8.61
N LEU A 122 -18.44 -17.87 9.31
CA LEU A 122 -16.99 -17.99 9.48
C LEU A 122 -16.30 -18.30 8.15
N ALA A 123 -16.91 -19.12 7.31
CA ALA A 123 -16.42 -19.42 5.97
C ALA A 123 -16.40 -18.15 5.09
N ALA A 124 -17.44 -17.30 5.19
CA ALA A 124 -17.49 -16.02 4.49
C ALA A 124 -16.38 -15.06 4.93
N ILE A 125 -16.11 -15.00 6.24
CA ILE A 125 -14.99 -14.22 6.79
C ILE A 125 -13.65 -14.70 6.21
N LEU A 126 -13.42 -16.02 6.25
CA LEU A 126 -12.18 -16.60 5.75
C LEU A 126 -12.03 -16.39 4.24
N GLY A 127 -13.11 -16.60 3.47
CA GLY A 127 -13.12 -16.36 2.02
C GLY A 127 -12.83 -14.91 1.65
N ALA A 128 -13.45 -13.96 2.35
CA ALA A 128 -13.20 -12.54 2.15
C ALA A 128 -11.75 -12.16 2.52
N ALA A 129 -11.27 -12.59 3.69
CA ALA A 129 -9.91 -12.32 4.12
C ALA A 129 -8.84 -12.86 3.14
N LEU A 130 -9.04 -14.08 2.61
CA LEU A 130 -8.09 -14.69 1.67
C LEU A 130 -8.19 -14.14 0.24
N ALA A 131 -9.32 -13.53 -0.14
CA ALA A 131 -9.45 -12.83 -1.42
C ALA A 131 -8.80 -11.43 -1.42
N SER A 132 -8.45 -10.89 -0.25
CA SER A 132 -7.69 -9.65 -0.11
C SER A 132 -6.26 -9.83 -0.59
N THR A 133 -5.76 -8.87 -1.35
CA THR A 133 -4.42 -8.88 -1.94
C THR A 133 -3.57 -7.77 -1.34
N ASP A 134 -2.31 -8.06 -1.06
CA ASP A 134 -1.38 -7.16 -0.39
C ASP A 134 -0.58 -6.34 -1.42
N PRO A 135 -0.75 -5.01 -1.47
CA PRO A 135 -0.01 -4.16 -2.41
C PRO A 135 1.51 -4.14 -2.13
N VAL A 136 1.95 -4.42 -0.90
CA VAL A 136 3.38 -4.43 -0.56
C VAL A 136 4.13 -5.55 -1.27
N LEU A 137 3.53 -6.72 -1.37
CA LEU A 137 4.10 -7.85 -2.10
C LEU A 137 4.14 -7.61 -3.62
N LEU A 138 3.29 -6.71 -4.13
CA LEU A 138 3.25 -6.34 -5.56
C LEU A 138 4.26 -5.25 -5.94
N ARG A 139 4.84 -4.51 -4.99
CA ARG A 139 5.73 -3.36 -5.28
C ARG A 139 6.87 -3.70 -6.23
N GLY A 140 7.54 -4.85 -6.01
CA GLY A 140 8.61 -5.32 -6.88
C GLY A 140 8.17 -5.51 -8.33
N LEU A 141 6.94 -6.00 -8.52
CA LEU A 141 6.34 -6.20 -9.84
C LEU A 141 5.92 -4.87 -10.49
N LEU A 142 5.34 -3.97 -9.71
CA LEU A 142 4.87 -2.66 -10.20
C LEU A 142 6.01 -1.72 -10.65
N ARG A 143 7.23 -1.90 -10.14
CA ARG A 143 8.43 -1.16 -10.56
C ARG A 143 9.02 -1.65 -11.88
N ARG A 144 8.61 -2.82 -12.38
CA ARG A 144 9.15 -3.40 -13.62
C ARG A 144 8.65 -2.63 -14.85
N ARG A 145 9.58 -2.26 -15.74
CA ARG A 145 9.28 -1.53 -16.99
C ARG A 145 8.83 -2.43 -18.15
N ASP A 146 9.09 -3.73 -18.06
CA ASP A 146 8.70 -4.74 -19.04
C ASP A 146 7.20 -5.11 -18.97
N ILE A 147 6.52 -4.72 -17.90
CA ILE A 147 5.08 -4.91 -17.72
C ILE A 147 4.32 -3.72 -18.30
N SER A 148 3.28 -3.99 -19.10
CA SER A 148 2.47 -2.95 -19.72
C SER A 148 1.87 -2.00 -18.65
N LEU A 149 1.76 -0.72 -18.98
CA LEU A 149 1.18 0.30 -18.09
C LEU A 149 -0.25 -0.10 -17.67
N VAL A 150 -1.03 -0.67 -18.60
CA VAL A 150 -2.40 -1.13 -18.33
C VAL A 150 -2.43 -2.20 -17.26
N THR A 151 -1.53 -3.19 -17.35
CA THR A 151 -1.43 -4.28 -16.36
C THR A 151 -1.00 -3.78 -14.99
N ARG A 152 -0.02 -2.86 -14.93
CA ARG A 152 0.42 -2.25 -13.67
C ARG A 152 -0.70 -1.46 -13.00
N GLN A 153 -1.41 -0.63 -13.76
CA GLN A 153 -2.56 0.12 -13.26
C GLN A 153 -3.69 -0.80 -12.80
N ALA A 154 -3.96 -1.89 -13.52
CA ALA A 154 -4.95 -2.88 -13.13
C ALA A 154 -4.60 -3.53 -11.78
N LEU A 155 -3.36 -3.99 -11.60
CA LEU A 155 -2.89 -4.55 -10.34
C LEU A 155 -2.97 -3.54 -9.18
N GLN A 156 -2.59 -2.29 -9.43
CA GLN A 156 -2.67 -1.23 -8.43
C GLN A 156 -4.12 -0.89 -8.04
N LEU A 157 -5.03 -0.82 -9.02
CA LEU A 157 -6.45 -0.60 -8.77
C LEU A 157 -7.07 -1.75 -7.97
N GLU A 158 -6.71 -2.98 -8.32
CA GLU A 158 -7.25 -4.15 -7.64
C GLU A 158 -6.77 -4.22 -6.19
N SER A 159 -5.48 -4.12 -5.95
CA SER A 159 -4.92 -4.21 -4.59
C SER A 159 -5.33 -3.04 -3.69
N GLY A 160 -5.55 -1.84 -4.24
CA GLY A 160 -5.97 -0.67 -3.46
C GLY A 160 -7.48 -0.58 -3.20
N LEU A 161 -8.32 -1.31 -3.96
CA LEU A 161 -9.78 -1.22 -3.84
C LEU A 161 -10.44 -2.51 -3.33
N ASN A 162 -9.75 -3.65 -3.34
CA ASN A 162 -10.34 -4.93 -2.95
C ASN A 162 -10.81 -4.95 -1.49
N ASP A 163 -10.04 -4.35 -0.58
CA ASP A 163 -10.36 -4.32 0.85
C ASP A 163 -11.66 -3.54 1.14
N VAL A 164 -11.98 -2.55 0.32
CA VAL A 164 -13.23 -1.79 0.41
C VAL A 164 -14.45 -2.66 0.11
N VAL A 165 -14.28 -3.63 -0.78
CA VAL A 165 -15.34 -4.59 -1.12
C VAL A 165 -15.41 -5.72 -0.09
N LEU A 166 -14.25 -6.17 0.39
CA LEU A 166 -14.14 -7.32 1.28
C LEU A 166 -14.43 -7.00 2.75
N LEU A 167 -14.03 -5.82 3.22
CA LEU A 167 -14.28 -5.38 4.60
C LEU A 167 -15.76 -5.36 4.98
N PRO A 168 -16.70 -4.83 4.17
CA PRO A 168 -18.13 -4.96 4.44
C PRO A 168 -18.61 -6.41 4.58
N ILE A 169 -18.08 -7.30 3.73
CA ILE A 169 -18.43 -8.74 3.80
C ILE A 169 -17.97 -9.32 5.14
N VAL A 170 -16.74 -9.02 5.57
CA VAL A 170 -16.20 -9.47 6.86
C VAL A 170 -17.04 -8.93 8.01
N VAL A 171 -17.35 -7.63 8.03
CA VAL A 171 -18.12 -7.00 9.11
C VAL A 171 -19.55 -7.56 9.19
N VAL A 172 -20.23 -7.73 8.06
CA VAL A 172 -21.57 -8.35 8.01
C VAL A 172 -21.50 -9.82 8.48
N ALA A 173 -20.47 -10.56 8.06
CA ALA A 173 -20.33 -11.96 8.46
C ALA A 173 -19.98 -12.12 9.96
N ILE A 174 -19.17 -11.21 10.54
CA ILE A 174 -18.94 -11.15 11.99
C ILE A 174 -20.26 -10.98 12.72
N PHE A 175 -21.09 -10.09 12.22
CA PHE A 175 -22.39 -9.83 12.82
C PHE A 175 -23.31 -11.04 12.74
N LEU A 176 -23.35 -11.73 11.60
CA LEU A 176 -24.14 -12.96 11.42
C LEU A 176 -23.63 -14.15 12.25
N SER A 177 -22.35 -14.14 12.65
CA SER A 177 -21.73 -15.19 13.47
C SER A 177 -21.96 -15.00 14.97
N GLY A 178 -22.36 -13.78 15.41
CA GLY A 178 -22.64 -13.46 16.79
C GLY A 178 -23.88 -14.22 17.29
N GLN A 179 -23.78 -14.88 18.45
CA GLN A 179 -24.86 -15.64 19.11
C GLN A 179 -25.95 -14.74 19.72
N HIS A 180 -25.99 -13.47 19.36
CA HIS A 180 -27.09 -12.63 19.78
C HIS A 180 -28.30 -12.98 18.92
N GLU A 181 -29.37 -13.44 19.58
CA GLU A 181 -30.72 -13.43 19.02
C GLU A 181 -31.07 -11.98 18.66
N LEU A 182 -30.69 -11.60 17.45
CA LEU A 182 -30.92 -10.24 16.99
C LEU A 182 -32.36 -10.15 16.52
N PRO A 183 -33.15 -9.23 17.10
CA PRO A 183 -34.41 -8.86 16.50
C PRO A 183 -34.12 -8.46 15.04
N SER A 184 -34.96 -8.94 14.13
CA SER A 184 -34.83 -8.59 12.67
C SER A 184 -34.74 -7.07 12.41
N ALA A 185 -35.17 -6.26 13.36
CA ALA A 185 -35.02 -4.80 13.39
C ALA A 185 -33.56 -4.31 13.50
N SER A 186 -32.57 -5.18 13.81
CA SER A 186 -31.15 -4.77 13.95
C SER A 186 -30.37 -4.75 12.65
N PHE A 187 -30.76 -5.52 11.62
CA PHE A 187 -30.13 -5.54 10.32
C PHE A 187 -30.11 -4.16 9.63
N PRO A 188 -31.21 -3.39 9.57
CA PRO A 188 -31.19 -2.05 9.01
C PRO A 188 -30.23 -1.11 9.73
N LYS A 189 -30.13 -1.22 11.08
CA LYS A 189 -29.23 -0.38 11.88
C LYS A 189 -27.76 -0.65 11.53
N ILE A 190 -27.40 -1.91 11.34
CA ILE A 190 -26.03 -2.30 11.00
C ILE A 190 -25.69 -1.86 9.58
N GLY A 191 -26.57 -2.12 8.63
CA GLY A 191 -26.40 -1.64 7.26
C GLY A 191 -26.27 -0.11 7.23
N PHE A 192 -27.08 0.59 8.02
CA PHE A 192 -27.00 2.05 8.14
C PHE A 192 -25.67 2.51 8.78
N GLY A 193 -25.23 1.87 9.86
CA GLY A 193 -23.94 2.14 10.50
C GLY A 193 -22.77 1.90 9.54
N LEU A 194 -22.78 0.75 8.88
CA LEU A 194 -21.68 0.33 8.00
C LEU A 194 -21.60 1.16 6.71
N PHE A 195 -22.72 1.34 6.01
CA PHE A 195 -22.73 1.93 4.67
C PHE A 195 -23.04 3.42 4.62
N ILE A 196 -23.64 3.97 5.70
CA ILE A 196 -24.04 5.39 5.73
C ILE A 196 -23.24 6.15 6.78
N LEU A 197 -23.27 5.73 8.07
CA LEU A 197 -22.61 6.49 9.14
C LEU A 197 -21.08 6.44 9.01
N GLY A 198 -20.50 5.27 8.72
CA GLY A 198 -19.06 5.12 8.53
C GLY A 198 -18.55 6.02 7.41
N PRO A 199 -18.93 5.75 6.14
CA PRO A 199 -18.50 6.59 5.03
C PRO A 199 -18.91 8.06 5.16
N GLY A 200 -20.10 8.34 5.71
CA GLY A 200 -20.59 9.71 5.94
C GLY A 200 -19.70 10.50 6.90
N ALA A 201 -19.28 9.88 8.02
CA ALA A 201 -18.31 10.48 8.94
C ALA A 201 -16.96 10.75 8.26
N GLY A 202 -16.49 9.80 7.45
CA GLY A 202 -15.25 9.94 6.70
C GLY A 202 -15.30 11.08 5.68
N ILE A 203 -16.38 11.18 4.91
CA ILE A 203 -16.59 12.29 3.98
C ILE A 203 -16.60 13.62 4.73
N ALA A 204 -17.33 13.71 5.85
CA ALA A 204 -17.41 14.93 6.65
C ALA A 204 -16.02 15.35 7.18
N ILE A 205 -15.25 14.43 7.74
CA ILE A 205 -13.89 14.69 8.23
C ILE A 205 -12.96 15.06 7.07
N GLY A 206 -13.02 14.35 5.93
CA GLY A 206 -12.22 14.67 4.74
C GLY A 206 -12.49 16.07 4.20
N LEU A 207 -13.77 16.46 4.09
CA LEU A 207 -14.18 17.80 3.67
C LEU A 207 -13.70 18.89 4.66
N MET A 208 -13.89 18.65 5.95
CA MET A 208 -13.43 19.59 6.99
C MET A 208 -11.91 19.74 6.98
N ALA A 209 -11.20 18.63 6.80
CA ALA A 209 -9.75 18.64 6.73
C ALA A 209 -9.27 19.46 5.55
N VAL A 210 -9.79 19.20 4.33
CA VAL A 210 -9.42 19.97 3.15
C VAL A 210 -9.75 21.45 3.32
N ALA A 211 -10.96 21.77 3.79
CA ALA A 211 -11.38 23.17 3.99
C ALA A 211 -10.50 23.90 5.04
N ALA A 212 -10.14 23.23 6.13
CA ALA A 212 -9.27 23.79 7.16
C ALA A 212 -7.86 24.03 6.63
N LEU A 213 -7.30 23.06 5.89
CA LEU A 213 -5.97 23.17 5.30
C LEU A 213 -5.90 24.34 4.29
N ASP A 214 -6.89 24.41 3.38
CA ASP A 214 -6.96 25.50 2.38
C ASP A 214 -7.11 26.87 3.03
N LEU A 215 -7.99 26.99 4.04
CA LEU A 215 -8.19 28.22 4.78
C LEU A 215 -6.92 28.72 5.47
N ILE A 216 -6.20 27.81 6.12
CA ILE A 216 -4.97 28.16 6.86
C ILE A 216 -3.83 28.46 5.89
N ARG A 217 -3.68 27.70 4.80
CA ARG A 217 -2.68 27.98 3.76
C ARG A 217 -2.84 29.38 3.20
N LYS A 218 -4.08 29.80 2.89
CA LYS A 218 -4.37 31.13 2.32
C LYS A 218 -4.16 32.28 3.30
N ARG A 219 -4.35 32.08 4.62
CA ARG A 219 -4.33 33.15 5.60
C ARG A 219 -3.01 33.28 6.38
N ILE A 220 -2.38 32.17 6.68
CA ILE A 220 -1.26 32.10 7.65
C ILE A 220 -0.04 31.44 7.02
N GLY A 221 -0.27 30.50 6.08
CA GLY A 221 0.74 29.58 5.59
C GLY A 221 0.90 28.35 6.50
N VAL A 222 1.15 27.19 5.90
CA VAL A 222 1.43 25.94 6.60
C VAL A 222 2.85 25.51 6.25
N ARG A 223 3.62 25.12 7.25
CA ARG A 223 4.96 24.55 7.00
C ARG A 223 4.80 23.16 6.42
N ARG A 224 5.54 22.85 5.35
CA ARG A 224 5.51 21.55 4.65
C ARG A 224 5.73 20.36 5.58
N ASP A 225 6.60 20.51 6.59
CA ASP A 225 6.89 19.45 7.56
C ASP A 225 5.65 19.00 8.36
N TYR A 226 4.71 19.92 8.64
CA TYR A 226 3.49 19.62 9.37
C TYR A 226 2.35 19.13 8.49
N GLU A 227 2.39 19.39 7.19
CA GLU A 227 1.42 18.80 6.25
C GLU A 227 1.53 17.28 6.17
N SER A 228 2.73 16.75 6.35
CA SER A 228 2.94 15.30 6.39
C SER A 228 2.26 14.63 7.59
N LEU A 229 2.34 15.24 8.79
CA LEU A 229 1.65 14.75 9.99
C LEU A 229 0.12 14.90 9.90
N TYR A 230 -0.34 15.82 9.07
CA TYR A 230 -1.77 16.08 8.89
C TYR A 230 -2.51 14.85 8.32
N SER A 231 -1.86 14.09 7.43
CA SER A 231 -2.42 12.85 6.87
C SER A 231 -2.76 11.82 7.94
N LEU A 232 -1.84 11.61 8.88
CA LEU A 232 -2.03 10.72 10.02
C LEU A 232 -3.20 11.20 10.90
N GLY A 233 -3.23 12.51 11.19
CA GLY A 233 -4.28 13.13 12.00
C GLY A 233 -5.67 12.96 11.38
N VAL A 234 -5.81 13.16 10.07
CA VAL A 234 -7.08 13.00 9.34
C VAL A 234 -7.55 11.54 9.35
N ALA A 235 -6.66 10.58 9.07
CA ALA A 235 -6.99 9.17 9.06
C ALA A 235 -7.54 8.70 10.43
N LEU A 236 -6.84 9.05 11.51
CA LEU A 236 -7.24 8.68 12.87
C LEU A 236 -8.51 9.40 13.33
N SER A 237 -8.68 10.68 12.96
CA SER A 237 -9.88 11.45 13.26
C SER A 237 -11.11 10.89 12.54
N ALA A 238 -10.96 10.49 11.27
CA ALA A 238 -12.03 9.86 10.50
C ALA A 238 -12.47 8.52 11.13
N TYR A 239 -11.49 7.69 11.51
CA TYR A 239 -11.73 6.44 12.22
C TYR A 239 -12.52 6.70 13.52
N ALA A 240 -11.99 7.56 14.39
CA ALA A 240 -12.57 7.83 15.69
C ALA A 240 -13.96 8.48 15.60
N ALA A 241 -14.18 9.38 14.65
CA ALA A 241 -15.49 10.02 14.44
C ALA A 241 -16.57 9.00 14.05
N ALA A 242 -16.24 8.03 13.18
CA ALA A 242 -17.19 6.99 12.82
C ALA A 242 -17.50 6.04 13.97
N GLU A 243 -16.48 5.59 14.73
CA GLU A 243 -16.70 4.76 15.91
C GLU A 243 -17.57 5.47 16.96
N ALA A 244 -17.40 6.78 17.14
CA ALA A 244 -18.23 7.57 18.07
C ALA A 244 -19.71 7.62 17.68
N VAL A 245 -20.04 7.48 16.39
CA VAL A 245 -21.43 7.41 15.90
C VAL A 245 -21.88 5.99 15.58
N HIS A 246 -21.18 4.99 16.08
CA HIS A 246 -21.44 3.57 15.82
C HIS A 246 -21.42 3.19 14.32
N GLY A 247 -20.60 3.89 13.53
CA GLY A 247 -20.26 3.55 12.14
C GLY A 247 -18.98 2.73 12.07
N SER A 248 -18.58 2.34 10.86
CA SER A 248 -17.30 1.64 10.64
C SER A 248 -16.15 2.63 10.50
N GLY A 249 -15.23 2.64 11.48
CA GLY A 249 -14.04 3.49 11.45
C GLY A 249 -13.13 3.23 10.23
N PHE A 250 -12.99 1.98 9.81
CA PHE A 250 -12.18 1.60 8.66
C PHE A 250 -12.76 2.14 7.34
N LEU A 251 -14.06 1.98 7.12
CA LEU A 251 -14.73 2.54 5.94
C LEU A 251 -14.74 4.07 5.96
N SER A 252 -14.76 4.67 7.15
CA SER A 252 -14.63 6.11 7.33
C SER A 252 -13.25 6.62 6.90
N ALA A 253 -12.18 5.98 7.35
CA ALA A 253 -10.82 6.35 6.97
C ALA A 253 -10.64 6.26 5.43
N PHE A 254 -11.14 5.18 4.82
CA PHE A 254 -11.15 5.03 3.38
C PHE A 254 -11.96 6.13 2.67
N ALA A 255 -13.18 6.42 3.15
CA ALA A 255 -14.03 7.46 2.58
C ALA A 255 -13.42 8.87 2.70
N ALA A 256 -12.73 9.16 3.82
CA ALA A 256 -11.97 10.40 4.00
C ALA A 256 -10.84 10.50 2.96
N GLY A 257 -10.08 9.43 2.74
CA GLY A 257 -9.03 9.36 1.73
C GLY A 257 -9.57 9.59 0.31
N ILE A 258 -10.65 8.89 -0.10
CA ILE A 258 -11.31 9.12 -1.39
C ILE A 258 -11.80 10.57 -1.53
N THR A 259 -12.36 11.15 -0.46
CA THR A 259 -12.86 12.53 -0.51
C THR A 259 -11.72 13.49 -0.80
N ILE A 260 -10.58 13.32 -0.16
CA ILE A 260 -9.38 14.13 -0.41
C ILE A 260 -8.89 13.93 -1.86
N ALA A 261 -8.79 12.68 -2.33
CA ALA A 261 -8.40 12.37 -3.70
C ALA A 261 -9.37 12.94 -4.76
N ALA A 262 -10.68 12.93 -4.46
CA ALA A 262 -11.71 13.42 -5.37
C ALA A 262 -11.76 14.94 -5.49
N LEU A 263 -11.39 15.67 -4.46
CA LEU A 263 -11.35 17.13 -4.46
C LEU A 263 -10.18 17.69 -5.27
N ASP A 264 -9.26 16.81 -5.72
CA ASP A 264 -8.09 17.20 -6.53
C ASP A 264 -7.28 18.36 -5.90
N VAL A 265 -7.24 18.39 -4.56
CA VAL A 265 -6.52 19.42 -3.82
C VAL A 265 -5.03 19.21 -4.01
N GLU A 266 -4.30 20.26 -4.31
CA GLU A 266 -2.83 20.24 -4.30
C GLU A 266 -2.33 19.96 -2.88
N LEU A 267 -2.30 18.70 -2.55
CA LEU A 267 -1.57 18.25 -1.38
C LEU A 267 -0.08 18.24 -1.73
N CYS A 268 0.74 18.71 -0.81
CA CYS A 268 2.17 18.52 -0.93
C CYS A 268 2.47 17.02 -1.18
N ASP A 269 3.38 16.71 -2.09
CA ASP A 269 3.86 15.33 -2.29
C ASP A 269 4.29 14.71 -0.96
N CYS A 270 4.77 15.54 -0.03
CA CYS A 270 5.10 15.15 1.34
C CYS A 270 3.92 14.56 2.13
N PHE A 271 2.68 14.97 1.87
CA PHE A 271 1.49 14.41 2.53
C PHE A 271 1.25 12.96 2.12
N ILE A 272 1.36 12.68 0.83
CA ILE A 272 1.16 11.33 0.27
C ILE A 272 2.35 10.44 0.62
N GLU A 273 3.56 10.95 0.45
CA GLU A 273 4.80 10.21 0.71
C GLU A 273 4.93 9.83 2.19
N TYR A 274 4.74 10.76 3.10
CA TYR A 274 4.83 10.51 4.53
C TYR A 274 3.70 9.60 5.04
N GLY A 275 2.47 9.80 4.55
CA GLY A 275 1.35 8.89 4.82
C GLY A 275 1.67 7.46 4.39
N GLY A 276 2.22 7.30 3.18
CA GLY A 276 2.65 6.02 2.64
C GLY A 276 3.77 5.36 3.47
N VAL A 277 4.81 6.11 3.81
CA VAL A 277 5.92 5.61 4.65
C VAL A 277 5.41 5.21 6.04
N THR A 278 4.53 6.01 6.64
CA THR A 278 3.95 5.69 7.96
C THR A 278 3.09 4.43 7.91
N ALA A 279 2.25 4.29 6.90
CA ALA A 279 1.44 3.09 6.69
C ALA A 279 2.34 1.85 6.52
N GLU A 280 3.41 1.96 5.72
CA GLU A 280 4.39 0.90 5.50
C GLU A 280 5.12 0.51 6.79
N MET A 281 5.56 1.47 7.58
CA MET A 281 6.21 1.19 8.87
C MET A 281 5.28 0.45 9.84
N LEU A 282 4.03 0.89 9.97
CA LEU A 282 3.04 0.21 10.80
C LEU A 282 2.78 -1.22 10.32
N LEU A 283 2.76 -1.41 9.02
CA LEU A 283 2.59 -2.68 8.34
C LEU A 283 3.77 -3.63 8.62
N LEU A 284 5.00 -3.16 8.47
CA LEU A 284 6.20 -3.94 8.77
C LEU A 284 6.28 -4.29 10.25
N PHE A 285 5.94 -3.35 11.13
CA PHE A 285 5.84 -3.61 12.57
C PHE A 285 4.82 -4.70 12.89
N THR A 286 3.68 -4.70 12.21
CA THR A 286 2.67 -5.74 12.35
C THR A 286 3.21 -7.11 11.91
N PHE A 287 4.01 -7.18 10.83
CA PHE A 287 4.66 -8.42 10.41
C PHE A 287 5.67 -8.95 11.44
N VAL A 288 6.40 -8.07 12.13
CA VAL A 288 7.27 -8.49 13.24
C VAL A 288 6.45 -9.08 14.38
N ILE A 289 5.34 -8.46 14.75
CA ILE A 289 4.44 -9.01 15.78
C ILE A 289 3.90 -10.37 15.34
N PHE A 290 3.43 -10.53 14.12
CA PHE A 290 2.96 -11.82 13.63
C PHE A 290 4.09 -12.86 13.59
N GLY A 291 5.28 -12.45 13.16
CA GLY A 291 6.46 -13.31 13.06
C GLY A 291 6.92 -13.83 14.40
N SER A 292 6.67 -13.12 15.52
CA SER A 292 7.15 -13.54 16.84
C SER A 292 6.59 -14.89 17.29
N SER A 293 5.29 -15.10 17.15
CA SER A 293 4.62 -16.34 17.55
C SER A 293 3.39 -16.65 16.72
N LEU A 294 2.61 -15.64 16.36
CA LEU A 294 1.24 -15.79 15.86
C LEU A 294 1.17 -16.51 14.50
N ILE A 295 2.02 -16.12 13.54
CA ILE A 295 1.95 -16.67 12.19
C ILE A 295 2.31 -18.15 12.12
N TRP A 296 3.17 -18.61 13.05
CA TRP A 296 3.60 -20.01 13.14
C TRP A 296 2.51 -20.93 13.68
N THR A 297 1.49 -20.38 14.33
CA THR A 297 0.34 -21.16 14.78
C THR A 297 -0.41 -21.82 13.61
N GLY A 298 -0.23 -21.32 12.38
CA GLY A 298 -0.74 -21.94 11.17
C GLY A 298 -0.27 -23.39 10.97
N PHE A 299 0.88 -23.77 11.51
CA PHE A 299 1.37 -25.14 11.46
C PHE A 299 0.74 -26.06 12.49
N TYR A 300 0.08 -25.52 13.53
CA TYR A 300 -0.60 -26.33 14.53
C TYR A 300 -1.96 -26.84 14.00
N GLY A 301 -2.13 -28.14 14.00
CA GLY A 301 -3.36 -28.79 13.53
C GLY A 301 -3.45 -28.90 12.02
N LEU A 302 -2.32 -28.95 11.32
CA LEU A 302 -2.27 -29.30 9.90
C LEU A 302 -2.91 -30.67 9.68
N ASP A 303 -4.00 -30.67 8.92
CA ASP A 303 -4.62 -31.88 8.40
C ASP A 303 -4.69 -31.83 6.87
N THR A 304 -4.97 -32.97 6.27
CA THR A 304 -5.05 -33.09 4.80
C THR A 304 -6.09 -32.12 4.21
N ARG A 305 -7.20 -31.87 4.91
CA ARG A 305 -8.27 -30.95 4.44
C ARG A 305 -7.78 -29.53 4.40
N THR A 306 -7.04 -29.08 5.44
CA THR A 306 -6.46 -27.74 5.49
C THR A 306 -5.43 -27.52 4.38
N VAL A 307 -4.60 -28.54 4.08
CA VAL A 307 -3.62 -28.46 2.98
C VAL A 307 -4.32 -28.38 1.61
N ILE A 308 -5.33 -29.21 1.37
CA ILE A 308 -6.11 -29.14 0.13
C ILE A 308 -6.81 -27.79 0.00
N PHE A 309 -7.38 -27.27 1.10
CA PHE A 309 -8.01 -25.95 1.13
C PHE A 309 -7.01 -24.84 0.83
N ALA A 310 -5.81 -24.89 1.41
CA ALA A 310 -4.75 -23.91 1.15
C ALA A 310 -4.33 -23.88 -0.32
N ALA A 311 -4.14 -25.06 -0.93
CA ALA A 311 -3.83 -25.17 -2.35
C ALA A 311 -4.97 -24.59 -3.21
N PHE A 312 -6.22 -24.91 -2.88
CA PHE A 312 -7.39 -24.35 -3.55
C PHE A 312 -7.46 -22.83 -3.43
N ALA A 313 -7.31 -22.27 -2.22
CA ALA A 313 -7.41 -20.85 -1.95
C ALA A 313 -6.37 -20.03 -2.74
N ILE A 314 -5.15 -20.56 -2.92
CA ILE A 314 -4.10 -19.91 -3.71
C ILE A 314 -4.40 -20.00 -5.22
N LEU A 315 -4.91 -21.14 -5.70
CA LEU A 315 -5.06 -21.40 -7.12
C LEU A 315 -6.38 -20.89 -7.72
N ILE A 316 -7.44 -20.76 -6.93
CA ILE A 316 -8.79 -20.39 -7.42
C ILE A 316 -8.83 -19.02 -8.09
N ARG A 317 -7.96 -18.13 -7.68
CA ARG A 317 -7.84 -16.78 -8.25
C ARG A 317 -7.56 -16.85 -9.76
N VAL A 318 -6.70 -17.77 -10.20
CA VAL A 318 -6.27 -17.85 -11.61
C VAL A 318 -7.46 -18.04 -12.54
N PRO A 319 -8.27 -19.11 -12.45
CA PRO A 319 -9.41 -19.28 -13.35
C PRO A 319 -10.46 -18.16 -13.19
N VAL A 320 -10.72 -17.69 -11.97
CA VAL A 320 -11.72 -16.65 -11.73
C VAL A 320 -11.34 -15.34 -12.42
N TYR A 321 -10.10 -14.87 -12.25
CA TYR A 321 -9.66 -13.63 -12.88
C TYR A 321 -9.50 -13.76 -14.39
N LEU A 322 -9.03 -14.89 -14.91
CA LEU A 322 -9.00 -15.13 -16.36
C LEU A 322 -10.40 -15.05 -16.99
N ILE A 323 -11.42 -15.59 -16.30
CA ILE A 323 -12.82 -15.53 -16.76
C ILE A 323 -13.36 -14.09 -16.63
N SER A 324 -13.14 -13.42 -15.50
CA SER A 324 -13.66 -12.08 -15.25
C SER A 324 -13.10 -11.04 -16.21
N MET A 325 -11.89 -11.23 -16.70
CA MET A 325 -11.24 -10.33 -17.65
C MET A 325 -11.50 -10.66 -19.13
N ILE A 326 -12.39 -11.59 -19.45
CA ILE A 326 -12.78 -11.85 -20.84
C ILE A 326 -13.40 -10.58 -21.43
N GLY A 327 -12.89 -10.15 -22.58
CA GLY A 327 -13.34 -8.93 -23.26
C GLY A 327 -12.84 -7.62 -22.62
N SER A 328 -11.77 -7.66 -21.79
CA SER A 328 -11.04 -6.47 -21.36
C SER A 328 -9.92 -6.11 -22.35
N ASP A 329 -9.47 -4.84 -22.30
CA ASP A 329 -8.37 -4.34 -23.15
C ASP A 329 -6.98 -4.81 -22.70
N VAL A 330 -6.89 -5.65 -21.66
CA VAL A 330 -5.64 -6.20 -21.14
C VAL A 330 -5.17 -7.32 -22.06
N ASP A 331 -3.91 -7.32 -22.45
CA ASP A 331 -3.28 -8.38 -23.26
C ASP A 331 -3.23 -9.73 -22.52
N LYS A 332 -2.99 -10.82 -23.27
CA LYS A 332 -3.01 -12.17 -22.68
C LYS A 332 -1.99 -12.36 -21.57
N HIS A 333 -0.78 -11.79 -21.72
CA HIS A 333 0.27 -11.86 -20.70
C HIS A 333 -0.12 -11.05 -19.47
N GLY A 334 -0.66 -9.85 -19.65
CA GLY A 334 -1.18 -9.03 -18.55
C GLY A 334 -2.30 -9.71 -17.79
N ARG A 335 -3.25 -10.36 -18.48
CA ARG A 335 -4.33 -11.14 -17.81
C ARG A 335 -3.77 -12.28 -16.97
N LEU A 336 -2.78 -13.01 -17.47
CA LEU A 336 -2.12 -14.06 -16.70
C LEU A 336 -1.36 -13.51 -15.49
N LEU A 337 -0.66 -12.39 -15.66
CA LEU A 337 0.02 -11.70 -14.55
C LEU A 337 -0.98 -11.26 -13.48
N ILE A 338 -2.08 -10.60 -13.86
CA ILE A 338 -3.12 -10.16 -12.91
C ILE A 338 -3.77 -11.36 -12.22
N ALA A 339 -4.05 -12.43 -12.95
CA ALA A 339 -4.65 -13.63 -12.40
C ALA A 339 -3.73 -14.34 -11.41
N TRP A 340 -2.43 -14.37 -11.67
CA TRP A 340 -1.44 -15.01 -10.80
C TRP A 340 -1.02 -14.13 -9.63
N PHE A 341 -0.67 -12.87 -9.89
CA PHE A 341 -0.14 -11.98 -8.87
C PHE A 341 -1.24 -11.30 -8.05
N GLY A 342 -1.79 -12.04 -7.12
CA GLY A 342 -2.69 -11.57 -6.08
C GLY A 342 -2.33 -12.22 -4.75
N PRO A 343 -1.16 -11.85 -4.18
CA PRO A 343 -0.68 -12.48 -2.95
C PRO A 343 -1.58 -12.11 -1.77
N SER A 344 -2.07 -13.11 -1.05
CA SER A 344 -2.62 -12.90 0.28
C SER A 344 -1.47 -12.54 1.23
N GLY A 345 -1.63 -11.49 2.00
CA GLY A 345 -0.58 -10.95 2.86
C GLY A 345 -1.11 -10.35 4.15
N LEU A 346 -0.62 -9.16 4.51
CA LEU A 346 -1.01 -8.52 5.76
C LEU A 346 -2.48 -8.11 5.78
N SER A 347 -3.00 -7.57 4.69
CA SER A 347 -4.42 -7.20 4.62
C SER A 347 -5.32 -8.39 4.97
N SER A 348 -4.99 -9.61 4.48
CA SER A 348 -5.69 -10.85 4.86
C SER A 348 -5.62 -11.12 6.36
N LEU A 349 -4.43 -10.97 6.98
CA LEU A 349 -4.24 -11.17 8.42
C LEU A 349 -4.94 -10.09 9.25
N LEU A 350 -4.96 -8.85 8.79
CA LEU A 350 -5.67 -7.76 9.46
C LEU A 350 -7.19 -7.96 9.41
N LEU A 351 -7.74 -8.38 8.27
CA LEU A 351 -9.16 -8.67 8.13
C LEU A 351 -9.59 -9.83 9.01
N ILE A 352 -8.77 -10.90 9.14
CA ILE A 352 -9.09 -12.05 9.99
C ILE A 352 -8.92 -11.76 11.48
N LEU A 353 -8.23 -10.69 11.88
CA LEU A 353 -8.19 -10.25 13.28
C LEU A 353 -9.47 -9.55 13.71
N LEU A 354 -10.26 -9.00 12.79
CA LEU A 354 -11.52 -8.31 13.15
C LEU A 354 -12.48 -9.24 13.90
N PRO A 355 -12.79 -10.47 13.44
CA PRO A 355 -13.61 -11.40 14.21
C PRO A 355 -12.95 -11.84 15.53
N VAL A 356 -11.63 -11.94 15.62
CA VAL A 356 -10.91 -12.21 16.88
C VAL A 356 -11.15 -11.08 17.87
N PHE A 357 -11.01 -9.83 17.44
CA PHE A 357 -11.26 -8.66 18.30
C PHE A 357 -12.73 -8.47 18.68
N ALA A 358 -13.64 -8.97 17.85
CA ALA A 358 -15.07 -9.01 18.14
C ALA A 358 -15.46 -10.17 19.06
N GLY A 359 -14.51 -11.07 19.41
CA GLY A 359 -14.78 -12.22 20.27
C GLY A 359 -15.62 -13.32 19.61
N VAL A 360 -15.58 -13.43 18.29
CA VAL A 360 -16.33 -14.44 17.55
C VAL A 360 -15.80 -15.84 17.86
N PRO A 361 -16.63 -16.77 18.34
CA PRO A 361 -16.19 -18.14 18.61
C PRO A 361 -15.63 -18.83 17.36
N GLY A 362 -14.48 -19.49 17.47
CA GLY A 362 -13.81 -20.15 16.34
C GLY A 362 -12.91 -19.24 15.49
N SER A 363 -12.84 -17.93 15.77
CA SER A 363 -11.98 -16.99 15.05
C SER A 363 -10.49 -17.33 15.16
N ASP A 364 -10.04 -17.94 16.27
CA ASP A 364 -8.67 -18.42 16.43
C ASP A 364 -8.31 -19.51 15.41
N GLN A 365 -9.25 -20.40 15.09
CA GLN A 365 -9.05 -21.38 14.04
C GLN A 365 -8.96 -20.74 12.67
N LEU A 366 -9.81 -19.74 12.39
CA LEU A 366 -9.74 -18.99 11.13
C LEU A 366 -8.39 -18.27 10.98
N PHE A 367 -7.91 -17.65 12.07
CA PHE A 367 -6.60 -17.00 12.07
C PHE A 367 -5.47 -17.99 11.73
N ARG A 368 -5.45 -19.19 12.35
CA ARG A 368 -4.43 -20.21 12.05
C ARG A 368 -4.45 -20.64 10.59
N ILE A 369 -5.64 -20.90 10.01
CA ILE A 369 -5.77 -21.29 8.61
C ILE A 369 -5.29 -20.14 7.69
N CYS A 370 -5.71 -18.90 7.99
CA CYS A 370 -5.30 -17.73 7.22
C CYS A 370 -3.78 -17.51 7.31
N ALA A 371 -3.18 -17.61 8.51
CA ALA A 371 -1.75 -17.48 8.73
C ALA A 371 -0.93 -18.48 7.91
N LEU A 372 -1.36 -19.75 7.86
CA LEU A 372 -0.74 -20.77 7.02
C LEU A 372 -0.76 -20.39 5.55
N ILE A 373 -1.93 -19.97 5.04
CA ILE A 373 -2.10 -19.62 3.63
C ILE A 373 -1.31 -18.39 3.27
N VAL A 374 -1.26 -17.39 4.14
CA VAL A 374 -0.43 -16.19 3.96
C VAL A 374 1.05 -16.56 3.90
N LEU A 375 1.55 -17.41 4.80
CA LEU A 375 2.94 -17.89 4.74
C LEU A 375 3.26 -18.55 3.40
N ILE A 376 2.41 -19.47 2.94
CA ILE A 376 2.57 -20.13 1.65
C ILE A 376 2.52 -19.10 0.52
N SER A 377 1.56 -18.17 0.57
CA SER A 377 1.39 -17.10 -0.42
C SER A 377 2.63 -16.20 -0.50
N VAL A 378 3.19 -15.78 0.62
CA VAL A 378 4.41 -14.94 0.66
C VAL A 378 5.59 -15.67 0.01
N VAL A 379 5.74 -16.97 0.26
CA VAL A 379 6.82 -17.78 -0.35
C VAL A 379 6.56 -17.96 -1.84
N VAL A 380 5.38 -18.40 -2.24
CA VAL A 380 5.04 -18.70 -3.64
C VAL A 380 5.05 -17.44 -4.50
N HIS A 381 4.33 -16.41 -4.10
CA HIS A 381 4.23 -15.17 -4.90
C HIS A 381 5.47 -14.27 -4.74
N GLY A 382 6.13 -14.30 -3.58
CA GLY A 382 7.36 -13.54 -3.35
C GLY A 382 8.56 -14.05 -4.16
N SER A 383 8.65 -15.36 -4.43
CA SER A 383 9.71 -15.96 -5.24
C SER A 383 9.41 -15.96 -6.75
N THR A 384 8.15 -15.88 -7.13
CA THR A 384 7.71 -16.01 -8.52
C THR A 384 8.22 -14.88 -9.44
N PRO A 385 8.28 -13.60 -9.07
CA PRO A 385 8.82 -12.53 -9.94
C PRO A 385 10.26 -12.79 -10.38
N MET A 386 11.07 -13.33 -9.47
CA MET A 386 12.46 -13.70 -9.74
C MET A 386 12.56 -14.92 -10.68
N LEU A 387 11.68 -15.90 -10.50
CA LEU A 387 11.60 -17.08 -11.35
C LEU A 387 11.15 -16.72 -12.76
N PHE A 388 10.14 -15.87 -12.91
CA PHE A 388 9.68 -15.37 -14.21
C PHE A 388 10.77 -14.58 -14.94
N ALA A 389 11.52 -13.73 -14.24
CA ALA A 389 12.65 -13.01 -14.83
C ALA A 389 13.71 -13.95 -15.39
N ARG A 390 14.04 -15.03 -14.68
CA ARG A 390 15.00 -16.05 -15.13
C ARG A 390 14.49 -16.89 -16.31
N LEU A 391 13.21 -17.29 -16.26
CA LEU A 391 12.62 -18.13 -17.30
C LEU A 391 12.38 -17.41 -18.63
N LEU A 392 12.08 -16.11 -18.58
CA LEU A 392 11.88 -15.30 -19.78
C LEU A 392 13.19 -14.80 -20.41
N GLY A 393 14.34 -15.18 -19.86
CA GLY A 393 15.66 -14.83 -20.41
C GLY A 393 15.94 -13.32 -20.44
N GLN A 394 15.15 -12.53 -19.74
CA GLN A 394 15.36 -11.10 -19.63
C GLN A 394 16.41 -10.86 -18.58
N HIS A 395 17.56 -10.32 -19.01
CA HIS A 395 18.61 -9.87 -18.13
C HIS A 395 18.00 -8.99 -17.03
N GLU A 396 18.40 -9.25 -15.77
CA GLU A 396 18.26 -8.26 -14.70
C GLU A 396 18.66 -6.89 -15.29
N PRO A 397 17.92 -5.82 -15.01
CA PRO A 397 18.43 -4.49 -15.31
C PRO A 397 19.84 -4.45 -14.74
N GLU A 398 20.83 -4.28 -15.61
CA GLU A 398 22.23 -4.15 -15.23
C GLU A 398 22.27 -3.25 -13.98
N ALA A 399 22.73 -3.81 -12.86
CA ALA A 399 22.97 -3.02 -11.67
C ALA A 399 23.75 -1.79 -12.11
N PRO A 400 23.38 -0.57 -11.66
CA PRO A 400 24.12 0.61 -12.06
C PRO A 400 25.59 0.30 -11.91
N PRO A 401 26.42 0.57 -12.95
CA PRO A 401 27.80 0.14 -12.98
C PRO A 401 28.45 0.48 -11.64
N LYS A 402 29.06 -0.52 -11.01
CA LYS A 402 29.83 -0.30 -9.78
C LYS A 402 30.74 0.89 -10.06
N PRO A 403 30.85 1.85 -9.15
CA PRO A 403 31.86 2.87 -9.27
C PRO A 403 33.19 2.15 -9.47
N GLU A 404 33.80 2.29 -10.64
CA GLU A 404 35.17 1.80 -10.87
C GLU A 404 36.06 2.45 -9.82
N ALA A 405 36.91 1.63 -9.19
CA ALA A 405 37.93 2.15 -8.30
C ALA A 405 38.76 3.24 -9.03
N PRO A 406 39.16 4.32 -8.37
CA PRO A 406 39.83 5.41 -9.01
C PRO A 406 41.16 4.94 -9.57
N ASN A 407 41.21 4.72 -10.87
CA ASN A 407 42.46 4.66 -11.60
C ASN A 407 42.88 6.07 -11.95
N GLU A 408 44.17 6.31 -11.78
CA GLU A 408 44.97 7.49 -11.98
C GLU A 408 44.44 8.69 -12.81
N PRO A 409 44.81 9.93 -12.48
CA PRO A 409 44.15 11.13 -12.98
C PRO A 409 44.43 11.34 -14.47
N ARG A 410 43.46 11.04 -15.33
CA ARG A 410 43.34 11.64 -16.64
C ARG A 410 42.73 13.04 -16.49
N PRO A 411 43.21 14.05 -17.25
CA PRO A 411 42.53 15.33 -17.26
C PRO A 411 41.12 15.13 -17.83
N LEU A 412 40.13 15.34 -16.97
CA LEU A 412 38.70 15.16 -17.28
C LEU A 412 38.25 16.34 -18.17
N PRO A 413 37.45 16.09 -19.23
CA PRO A 413 36.70 17.16 -19.87
C PRO A 413 35.68 17.72 -18.83
N VAL A 414 35.48 19.01 -18.85
CA VAL A 414 34.66 19.77 -17.92
C VAL A 414 33.22 19.20 -17.68
N LEU A 415 32.77 18.32 -18.56
CA LEU A 415 31.47 17.63 -18.53
C LEU A 415 31.37 16.47 -17.51
N GLU A 416 32.46 15.92 -16.97
CA GLU A 416 32.45 14.85 -15.98
C GLU A 416 32.37 15.36 -14.52
N LEU A 417 32.46 16.66 -14.31
CA LEU A 417 32.36 17.31 -13.00
C LEU A 417 30.91 17.46 -12.50
N VAL A 418 29.90 17.14 -13.35
CA VAL A 418 28.49 17.21 -12.99
C VAL A 418 27.89 15.81 -12.88
N GLN A 419 28.40 14.99 -11.98
CA GLN A 419 27.61 13.88 -11.45
C GLN A 419 26.73 14.43 -10.32
N PRO A 420 25.38 14.30 -10.40
CA PRO A 420 24.50 14.77 -9.34
C PRO A 420 24.60 13.85 -8.14
N THR A 421 25.55 14.10 -7.26
CA THR A 421 25.51 13.64 -5.89
C THR A 421 24.75 14.68 -5.08
N GLY A 422 23.43 14.54 -5.08
CA GLY A 422 22.51 15.46 -4.39
C GLY A 422 21.90 16.49 -5.33
N THR A 423 20.65 16.81 -5.13
CA THR A 423 19.97 17.98 -5.72
C THR A 423 20.70 19.23 -5.30
N GLN A 424 21.56 19.78 -6.14
CA GLN A 424 22.10 21.11 -5.95
C GLN A 424 20.99 22.10 -6.27
N SER A 425 20.38 22.67 -5.24
CA SER A 425 19.48 23.80 -5.40
C SER A 425 20.34 25.07 -5.50
N ILE A 426 20.06 25.92 -6.47
CA ILE A 426 20.67 27.26 -6.58
C ILE A 426 19.65 28.30 -6.12
N THR A 427 20.15 29.37 -5.53
CA THR A 427 19.32 30.51 -5.14
C THR A 427 19.05 31.42 -6.35
N LEU A 428 18.04 32.31 -6.22
CA LEU A 428 17.77 33.31 -7.25
C LEU A 428 18.95 34.29 -7.47
N GLU A 429 19.70 34.58 -6.39
CA GLU A 429 20.89 35.40 -6.48
C GLU A 429 22.02 34.70 -7.26
N GLU A 430 22.20 33.40 -7.09
CA GLU A 430 23.18 32.60 -7.83
C GLU A 430 22.78 32.50 -9.31
N LEU A 431 21.48 32.34 -9.61
CA LEU A 431 20.95 32.36 -10.96
C LEU A 431 21.24 33.71 -11.65
N ASP A 432 20.97 34.82 -10.97
CA ASP A 432 21.25 36.17 -11.49
C ASP A 432 22.76 36.39 -11.74
N GLN A 433 23.61 35.85 -10.87
CA GLN A 433 25.07 35.88 -11.07
C GLN A 433 25.50 35.07 -12.30
N LEU A 434 24.96 33.87 -12.51
CA LEU A 434 25.25 33.03 -13.68
C LEU A 434 24.81 33.74 -14.98
N GLN A 435 23.65 34.38 -14.99
CA GLN A 435 23.19 35.15 -16.15
C GLN A 435 24.06 36.37 -16.44
N LYS A 436 24.52 37.08 -15.39
CA LYS A 436 25.42 38.25 -15.50
C LYS A 436 26.84 37.87 -15.90
N SER A 437 27.31 36.67 -15.61
CA SER A 437 28.65 36.19 -16.03
C SER A 437 28.73 35.81 -17.51
N GLY A 438 27.59 35.85 -18.25
CA GLY A 438 27.54 35.51 -19.65
C GLY A 438 27.48 34.02 -19.94
N GLU A 439 27.25 33.20 -18.92
CA GLU A 439 27.03 31.78 -19.05
C GLU A 439 25.69 31.51 -19.75
N GLN A 440 25.66 30.47 -20.61
CA GLN A 440 24.42 30.07 -21.27
C GLN A 440 23.51 29.32 -20.27
N VAL A 441 22.46 29.96 -19.79
CA VAL A 441 21.51 29.39 -18.85
C VAL A 441 20.20 29.11 -19.53
N ILE A 442 19.69 27.88 -19.42
CA ILE A 442 18.38 27.47 -19.93
C ILE A 442 17.51 27.10 -18.74
N LEU A 443 16.42 27.82 -18.56
CA LEU A 443 15.43 27.52 -17.53
C LEU A 443 14.45 26.47 -18.04
N LEU A 444 14.22 25.43 -17.24
CA LEU A 444 13.31 24.34 -17.55
C LEU A 444 12.12 24.35 -16.58
N ASP A 445 10.92 24.50 -17.11
CA ASP A 445 9.69 24.37 -16.36
C ASP A 445 9.32 22.89 -16.29
N VAL A 446 9.64 22.24 -15.17
CA VAL A 446 9.35 20.82 -14.91
C VAL A 446 8.10 20.63 -14.03
N ARG A 447 7.28 21.66 -13.89
CA ARG A 447 6.01 21.54 -13.14
C ARG A 447 5.11 20.50 -13.77
N THR A 448 4.38 19.76 -12.94
CA THR A 448 3.29 18.89 -13.39
C THR A 448 2.17 19.74 -14.02
N GLU A 449 1.29 19.13 -14.83
CA GLU A 449 0.14 19.85 -15.38
C GLU A 449 -0.73 20.48 -14.28
N ARG A 450 -0.90 19.76 -13.17
CA ARG A 450 -1.62 20.25 -11.99
C ARG A 450 -0.99 21.52 -11.38
N SER A 451 0.32 21.51 -11.18
CA SER A 451 1.03 22.64 -10.59
C SER A 451 1.01 23.88 -11.47
N ARG A 452 0.92 23.70 -12.79
CA ARG A 452 0.86 24.81 -13.74
C ARG A 452 -0.53 25.45 -13.81
N ASP A 453 -1.59 24.67 -13.79
CA ASP A 453 -2.97 25.18 -13.91
C ASP A 453 -3.38 26.07 -12.72
N THR A 454 -2.62 26.06 -11.64
CA THR A 454 -2.80 26.91 -10.45
C THR A 454 -2.01 28.21 -10.49
N SER A 455 -1.03 28.36 -11.38
CA SER A 455 -0.19 29.55 -11.46
C SER A 455 0.01 29.98 -12.92
N ASP A 456 -0.62 31.09 -13.31
CA ASP A 456 -0.43 31.71 -14.64
C ASP A 456 0.96 32.32 -14.84
N SER A 457 1.82 32.33 -13.80
CA SER A 457 3.18 32.87 -13.87
C SER A 457 4.17 31.82 -14.34
N GLN A 458 4.90 32.10 -15.40
CA GLN A 458 6.00 31.30 -15.92
C GLN A 458 7.27 32.14 -15.94
N ALA A 459 8.42 31.55 -15.62
CA ALA A 459 9.69 32.26 -15.74
C ALA A 459 9.96 32.62 -17.19
N GLU A 460 10.30 33.89 -17.44
CA GLU A 460 10.53 34.41 -18.78
C GLU A 460 11.63 33.62 -19.48
N GLY A 461 11.35 33.16 -20.70
CA GLY A 461 12.30 32.35 -21.50
C GLY A 461 12.44 30.90 -21.06
N SER A 462 11.65 30.38 -20.14
CA SER A 462 11.73 28.98 -19.74
C SER A 462 11.11 28.03 -20.78
N ILE A 463 11.75 26.87 -20.95
CA ILE A 463 11.28 25.78 -21.82
C ILE A 463 10.48 24.81 -20.98
N ARG A 464 9.27 24.50 -21.42
CA ARG A 464 8.45 23.51 -20.73
C ARG A 464 8.96 22.09 -20.98
N MET A 465 9.19 21.34 -19.91
CA MET A 465 9.58 19.93 -19.92
C MET A 465 8.85 19.14 -18.84
N PRO A 466 7.61 18.66 -19.08
CA PRO A 466 6.86 17.86 -18.13
C PRO A 466 7.67 16.64 -17.70
N PRO A 467 7.65 16.25 -16.41
CA PRO A 467 8.47 15.15 -15.86
C PRO A 467 8.29 13.83 -16.60
N GLU A 468 7.11 13.60 -17.16
CA GLU A 468 6.74 12.37 -17.87
C GLU A 468 7.52 12.18 -19.20
N ASN A 469 7.96 13.27 -19.84
CA ASN A 469 8.57 13.25 -21.17
C ASN A 469 9.92 13.95 -21.27
N VAL A 470 10.53 14.31 -20.15
CA VAL A 470 11.78 15.12 -20.09
C VAL A 470 12.88 14.59 -20.99
N VAL A 471 13.15 13.28 -20.95
CA VAL A 471 14.26 12.67 -21.73
C VAL A 471 13.99 12.72 -23.23
N MET A 472 12.73 12.53 -23.64
CA MET A 472 12.35 12.54 -25.05
C MET A 472 12.41 13.96 -25.61
N GLN A 473 11.83 14.92 -24.89
CA GLN A 473 11.83 16.34 -25.29
C GLN A 473 13.22 16.96 -25.25
N ALA A 474 14.09 16.59 -24.28
CA ALA A 474 15.45 17.06 -24.24
C ALA A 474 16.27 16.62 -25.48
N ARG A 475 15.99 15.43 -26.01
CA ARG A 475 16.58 14.93 -27.26
C ARG A 475 16.03 15.64 -28.50
N GLU A 476 14.72 15.86 -28.54
CA GLU A 476 14.06 16.54 -29.66
C GLU A 476 14.49 18.01 -29.78
N LEU A 477 14.66 18.70 -28.65
CA LEU A 477 15.10 20.09 -28.59
C LEU A 477 16.60 20.28 -28.78
N ALA A 478 17.36 19.17 -28.86
CA ALA A 478 18.82 19.21 -29.06
C ALA A 478 19.51 20.21 -28.12
N LEU A 479 19.15 20.22 -26.83
CA LEU A 479 19.67 21.21 -25.90
C LEU A 479 21.21 21.22 -25.88
N PRO A 480 21.84 22.42 -25.83
CA PRO A 480 23.30 22.52 -25.82
C PRO A 480 23.89 21.82 -24.61
N LYS A 481 24.87 20.95 -24.84
CA LYS A 481 25.51 20.17 -23.76
C LYS A 481 26.37 21.03 -22.82
N GLU A 482 26.70 22.24 -23.24
CA GLU A 482 27.55 23.19 -22.51
C GLU A 482 26.73 24.22 -21.71
N ALA A 483 25.39 24.23 -21.85
CA ALA A 483 24.54 25.17 -21.15
C ALA A 483 24.16 24.67 -19.76
N TRP A 484 24.01 25.60 -18.82
CA TRP A 484 23.43 25.34 -17.50
C TRP A 484 21.95 25.06 -17.65
N LEU A 485 21.53 23.85 -17.29
CA LEU A 485 20.11 23.47 -17.29
C LEU A 485 19.57 23.61 -15.86
N ILE A 486 18.73 24.60 -15.63
CA ILE A 486 18.18 24.90 -14.30
C ILE A 486 16.68 24.60 -14.33
N ALA A 487 16.30 23.53 -13.64
CA ALA A 487 14.91 23.11 -13.52
C ALA A 487 14.25 23.78 -12.31
N TYR A 488 13.04 24.30 -12.50
CA TYR A 488 12.22 24.77 -11.39
C TYR A 488 10.88 24.02 -11.35
N CYS A 489 10.46 23.69 -10.13
CA CYS A 489 9.16 23.17 -9.78
C CYS A 489 8.55 24.10 -8.71
N ALA A 490 7.28 24.45 -8.82
CA ALA A 490 6.58 25.24 -7.81
C ALA A 490 5.76 24.32 -6.89
#